data_bb02c5d5fb39cf0992b62a0296ec5c38
#
_entry.id   bb02c5d5fb39cf0992b62a0296ec5c38
#
_cell.length_a   1.000
_cell.length_b   1.000
_cell.length_c   1.000
_cell.angle_alpha   90.00
_cell.angle_beta   90.00
_cell.angle_gamma   90.00
#
_symmetry.space_group_name_H-M   'P 1'
#
loop_
_entity.id
_entity.type
_entity.pdbx_description
1 polymer ?
#
loop_
_entity_poly.entity_id
_entity_poly.type
_entity_poly.pdbx_seq_one_letter_code
_entity_poly.pdbx_strand_id
1 'polypeptide(L)'
;MKNLTEHQKGSLLAFVAVMFITPDSLFIRLSNVDTWGLVFYRGVIPFITVFLGMLIIYKLNFFKMLLSSGYHGLLYIGTFSVTNITFVVSIQNTNVANTLVMIAMAPMLSAFLGALFLRELPDRKTWITIFVTFTAAVYIFYDSIQIGNFYGDILGLVTALGLAVGAVTIRSAKDKNLIPAAVVGKLIVALFALLFIESFALINSDLIIVPLMCIMCVAIPFVLVTIAPRFIPAAEVNLFFLLETIIGPIWVWLIIKEQPSIETIQGGVVIITAIAIHSFIKLKNS
;
A
#
# COMPACT_ATOMS: atom_id res chain seq x y z
N MET A 1 -14.95 8.86 19.41
CA MET A 1 -15.50 8.17 18.23
C MET A 1 -16.96 7.68 18.37
N LYS A 2 -17.66 8.02 19.45
CA LYS A 2 -19.05 7.52 19.71
C LYS A 2 -20.15 8.03 18.76
N ASN A 3 -19.90 9.11 17.99
CA ASN A 3 -20.93 9.75 17.15
C ASN A 3 -20.64 9.70 15.63
N LEU A 4 -19.64 8.94 15.19
CA LEU A 4 -19.31 8.83 13.77
C LEU A 4 -20.13 7.71 13.11
N THR A 5 -20.61 7.96 11.88
CA THR A 5 -21.21 6.92 11.04
C THR A 5 -20.14 5.87 10.67
N GLU A 6 -20.56 4.66 10.27
CA GLU A 6 -19.63 3.61 9.84
C GLU A 6 -18.72 4.09 8.68
N HIS A 7 -19.30 4.79 7.71
CA HIS A 7 -18.55 5.39 6.61
C HIS A 7 -17.51 6.41 7.08
N GLN A 8 -17.87 7.31 8.00
CA GLN A 8 -16.94 8.28 8.58
C GLN A 8 -15.80 7.62 9.35
N LYS A 9 -16.08 6.52 10.07
CA LYS A 9 -15.03 5.74 10.75
C LYS A 9 -14.04 5.14 9.76
N GLY A 10 -14.53 4.51 8.70
CA GLY A 10 -13.69 3.92 7.66
C GLY A 10 -12.82 4.96 6.96
N SER A 11 -13.41 6.09 6.58
CA SER A 11 -12.70 7.20 5.93
C SER A 11 -11.63 7.81 6.84
N LEU A 12 -11.93 8.01 8.13
CA LEU A 12 -10.96 8.51 9.10
C LEU A 12 -9.80 7.54 9.31
N LEU A 13 -10.07 6.23 9.41
CA LEU A 13 -9.04 5.21 9.53
C LEU A 13 -8.12 5.19 8.31
N ALA A 14 -8.69 5.24 7.10
CA ALA A 14 -7.92 5.28 5.86
C ALA A 14 -7.08 6.56 5.75
N PHE A 15 -7.66 7.72 6.04
CA PHE A 15 -6.95 9.01 6.02
C PHE A 15 -5.77 9.03 6.99
N VAL A 16 -6.01 8.66 8.26
CA VAL A 16 -4.94 8.64 9.27
C VAL A 16 -3.85 7.65 8.89
N ALA A 17 -4.21 6.46 8.39
CA ALA A 17 -3.24 5.47 7.94
C ALA A 17 -2.32 6.06 6.87
N VAL A 18 -2.89 6.67 5.83
CA VAL A 18 -2.12 7.20 4.71
C VAL A 18 -1.25 8.39 5.13
N MET A 19 -1.73 9.25 6.03
CA MET A 19 -0.89 10.34 6.56
C MET A 19 0.37 9.82 7.27
N PHE A 20 0.30 8.67 7.95
CA PHE A 20 1.47 8.01 8.51
C PHE A 20 2.37 7.36 7.44
N ILE A 21 1.80 6.97 6.29
CA ILE A 21 2.57 6.35 5.19
C ILE A 21 3.32 7.41 4.36
N THR A 22 2.81 8.64 4.25
CA THR A 22 3.38 9.65 3.31
C THR A 22 4.89 9.84 3.36
N PRO A 23 5.61 9.76 4.52
CA PRO A 23 7.06 9.87 4.56
C PRO A 23 7.80 8.54 4.34
N ASP A 24 7.10 7.43 4.12
CA ASP A 24 7.70 6.09 4.05
C ASP A 24 8.75 5.96 2.95
N SER A 25 8.44 6.40 1.74
CA SER A 25 9.36 6.37 0.60
C SER A 25 10.61 7.22 0.84
N LEU A 26 10.47 8.35 1.54
CA LEU A 26 11.61 9.15 1.96
C LEU A 26 12.53 8.39 2.93
N PHE A 27 11.96 7.75 3.95
CA PHE A 27 12.76 6.96 4.90
C PHE A 27 13.46 5.77 4.24
N ILE A 28 12.82 5.11 3.27
CA ILE A 28 13.45 4.06 2.46
C ILE A 28 14.69 4.61 1.74
N ARG A 29 14.58 5.80 1.13
CA ARG A 29 15.69 6.44 0.41
C ARG A 29 16.78 7.00 1.33
N LEU A 30 16.44 7.42 2.53
CA LEU A 30 17.41 7.92 3.53
C LEU A 30 18.18 6.79 4.22
N SER A 31 17.68 5.57 4.18
CA SER A 31 18.33 4.42 4.79
C SER A 31 19.52 3.95 3.95
N ASN A 32 20.63 3.62 4.61
CA ASN A 32 21.81 3.02 3.99
C ASN A 32 21.78 1.49 4.03
N VAL A 33 20.68 0.90 4.48
CA VAL A 33 20.50 -0.57 4.54
C VAL A 33 20.19 -1.08 3.13
N ASP A 34 20.74 -2.23 2.77
CA ASP A 34 20.45 -2.90 1.51
C ASP A 34 18.97 -3.25 1.36
N THR A 35 18.52 -3.43 0.12
CA THR A 35 17.10 -3.67 -0.19
C THR A 35 16.49 -4.80 0.64
N TRP A 36 17.19 -5.94 0.76
CA TRP A 36 16.67 -7.10 1.48
C TRP A 36 16.75 -6.93 2.99
N GLY A 37 17.74 -6.19 3.48
CA GLY A 37 17.80 -5.75 4.88
C GLY A 37 16.60 -4.86 5.24
N LEU A 38 16.23 -3.91 4.37
CA LEU A 38 15.02 -3.10 4.54
C LEU A 38 13.76 -3.95 4.55
N VAL A 39 13.60 -4.86 3.58
CA VAL A 39 12.47 -5.80 3.53
C VAL A 39 12.38 -6.62 4.82
N PHE A 40 13.53 -7.11 5.33
CA PHE A 40 13.59 -7.86 6.59
C PHE A 40 13.11 -7.03 7.77
N TYR A 41 13.67 -5.82 7.98
CA TYR A 41 13.27 -4.98 9.10
C TYR A 41 11.82 -4.51 9.02
N ARG A 42 11.33 -4.21 7.83
CA ARG A 42 9.93 -3.87 7.54
C ARG A 42 8.97 -5.07 7.69
N GLY A 43 9.50 -6.27 7.74
CA GLY A 43 8.78 -7.49 8.13
C GLY A 43 8.81 -7.69 9.64
N VAL A 44 10.01 -7.84 10.24
CA VAL A 44 10.20 -8.29 11.61
C VAL A 44 9.74 -7.28 12.66
N ILE A 45 10.05 -5.98 12.51
CA ILE A 45 9.69 -4.96 13.51
C ILE A 45 8.17 -4.77 13.59
N PRO A 46 7.43 -4.57 12.49
CA PRO A 46 5.97 -4.50 12.54
C PRO A 46 5.34 -5.82 12.99
N PHE A 47 5.91 -6.97 12.60
CA PHE A 47 5.45 -8.27 13.11
C PHE A 47 5.51 -8.30 14.65
N ILE A 48 6.66 -8.05 15.25
CA ILE A 48 6.83 -8.08 16.70
C ILE A 48 5.90 -7.06 17.37
N THR A 49 5.90 -5.82 16.89
CA THR A 49 5.13 -4.72 17.50
C THR A 49 3.63 -5.03 17.52
N VAL A 50 3.06 -5.44 16.38
CA VAL A 50 1.62 -5.68 16.29
C VAL A 50 1.24 -7.03 16.89
N PHE A 51 2.08 -8.06 16.75
CA PHE A 51 1.84 -9.36 17.38
C PHE A 51 1.77 -9.25 18.90
N LEU A 52 2.72 -8.56 19.53
CA LEU A 52 2.70 -8.31 20.98
C LEU A 52 1.47 -7.48 21.38
N GLY A 53 1.15 -6.41 20.61
CA GLY A 53 -0.07 -5.64 20.84
C GLY A 53 -1.33 -6.50 20.78
N MET A 54 -1.44 -7.37 19.78
CA MET A 54 -2.55 -8.29 19.64
C MET A 54 -2.62 -9.33 20.76
N LEU A 55 -1.48 -9.85 21.23
CA LEU A 55 -1.43 -10.78 22.36
C LEU A 55 -1.88 -10.12 23.65
N ILE A 56 -1.52 -8.86 23.89
CA ILE A 56 -1.97 -8.10 25.07
C ILE A 56 -3.49 -7.90 25.03
N ILE A 57 -4.05 -7.51 23.87
CA ILE A 57 -5.47 -7.16 23.73
C ILE A 57 -6.35 -8.42 23.65
N TYR A 58 -5.96 -9.38 22.80
CA TYR A 58 -6.80 -10.55 22.46
C TYR A 58 -6.30 -11.85 23.07
N LYS A 59 -5.14 -11.86 23.74
CA LYS A 59 -4.53 -13.05 24.35
C LYS A 59 -4.47 -14.21 23.34
N LEU A 60 -4.82 -15.43 23.75
CA LEU A 60 -4.85 -16.61 22.87
C LEU A 60 -5.95 -16.59 21.80
N ASN A 61 -6.90 -15.65 21.88
CA ASN A 61 -7.91 -15.50 20.82
C ASN A 61 -7.28 -15.03 19.49
N PHE A 62 -6.05 -14.51 19.50
CA PHE A 62 -5.30 -14.22 18.27
C PHE A 62 -5.26 -15.43 17.32
N PHE A 63 -4.87 -16.60 17.83
CA PHE A 63 -4.78 -17.82 17.01
C PHE A 63 -6.16 -18.30 16.52
N LYS A 64 -7.17 -18.18 17.36
CA LYS A 64 -8.55 -18.50 16.98
C LYS A 64 -9.06 -17.59 15.87
N MET A 65 -8.77 -16.29 15.95
CA MET A 65 -9.11 -15.30 14.91
C MET A 65 -8.37 -15.59 13.60
N LEU A 66 -7.08 -15.96 13.67
CA LEU A 66 -6.29 -16.35 12.51
C LEU A 66 -6.91 -17.56 11.80
N LEU A 67 -7.19 -18.63 12.54
CA LEU A 67 -7.80 -19.84 11.98
C LEU A 67 -9.19 -19.58 11.41
N SER A 68 -10.02 -18.76 12.08
CA SER A 68 -11.35 -18.40 11.60
C SER A 68 -11.36 -17.56 10.33
N SER A 69 -10.24 -16.93 9.98
CA SER A 69 -10.11 -16.17 8.73
C SER A 69 -10.19 -17.08 7.49
N GLY A 70 -9.77 -18.35 7.60
CA GLY A 70 -9.87 -19.36 6.56
C GLY A 70 -9.20 -18.93 5.24
N TYR A 71 -9.85 -19.24 4.11
CA TYR A 71 -9.31 -18.90 2.77
C TYR A 71 -9.00 -17.40 2.60
N HIS A 72 -9.86 -16.51 3.12
CA HIS A 72 -9.61 -15.06 3.03
C HIS A 72 -8.34 -14.66 3.78
N GLY A 73 -8.06 -15.30 4.92
CA GLY A 73 -6.82 -15.09 5.66
C GLY A 73 -5.60 -15.52 4.85
N LEU A 74 -5.64 -16.71 4.24
CA LEU A 74 -4.54 -17.21 3.40
C LEU A 74 -4.29 -16.31 2.19
N LEU A 75 -5.35 -15.92 1.49
CA LEU A 75 -5.24 -15.00 0.35
C LEU A 75 -4.66 -13.65 0.77
N TYR A 76 -5.11 -13.12 1.92
CA TYR A 76 -4.60 -11.84 2.44
C TYR A 76 -3.14 -11.95 2.88
N ILE A 77 -2.72 -13.04 3.53
CA ILE A 77 -1.31 -13.31 3.88
C ILE A 77 -0.45 -13.24 2.62
N GLY A 78 -0.81 -13.98 1.57
CA GLY A 78 -0.03 -14.03 0.33
C GLY A 78 0.04 -12.67 -0.36
N THR A 79 -1.09 -12.02 -0.60
CA THR A 79 -1.15 -10.73 -1.29
C THR A 79 -0.46 -9.64 -0.48
N PHE A 80 -0.66 -9.59 0.83
CA PHE A 80 -0.03 -8.62 1.71
C PHE A 80 1.50 -8.77 1.75
N SER A 81 1.99 -10.02 1.78
CA SER A 81 3.44 -10.31 1.73
C SER A 81 4.05 -9.86 0.41
N VAL A 82 3.45 -10.23 -0.72
CA VAL A 82 3.92 -9.81 -2.05
C VAL A 82 3.94 -8.29 -2.16
N THR A 83 2.86 -7.62 -1.79
CA THR A 83 2.74 -6.15 -1.83
C THR A 83 3.87 -5.47 -1.06
N ASN A 84 4.17 -5.96 0.15
CA ASN A 84 5.22 -5.35 0.98
C ASN A 84 6.62 -5.53 0.41
N ILE A 85 6.90 -6.69 -0.21
CA ILE A 85 8.20 -6.97 -0.86
C ILE A 85 8.32 -6.11 -2.12
N THR A 86 7.32 -6.18 -3.01
CA THR A 86 7.37 -5.49 -4.30
C THR A 86 7.41 -3.98 -4.16
N PHE A 87 6.78 -3.40 -3.13
CA PHE A 87 6.85 -1.98 -2.83
C PHE A 87 8.29 -1.51 -2.56
N VAL A 88 9.00 -2.18 -1.63
CA VAL A 88 10.38 -1.80 -1.28
C VAL A 88 11.31 -2.01 -2.47
N VAL A 89 11.21 -3.17 -3.13
CA VAL A 89 12.05 -3.48 -4.29
C VAL A 89 11.77 -2.52 -5.45
N SER A 90 10.50 -2.12 -5.67
CA SER A 90 10.14 -1.11 -6.67
C SER A 90 10.84 0.23 -6.38
N ILE A 91 10.66 0.78 -5.17
CA ILE A 91 11.27 2.06 -4.78
C ILE A 91 12.81 2.03 -4.94
N GLN A 92 13.45 0.91 -4.69
CA GLN A 92 14.90 0.78 -4.83
C GLN A 92 15.39 0.61 -6.29
N ASN A 93 14.50 0.24 -7.23
CA ASN A 93 14.84 -0.04 -8.62
C ASN A 93 14.25 0.93 -9.64
N THR A 94 13.49 1.95 -9.22
CA THR A 94 13.01 3.04 -10.07
C THR A 94 12.92 4.34 -9.28
N ASN A 95 12.53 5.43 -9.93
CA ASN A 95 12.25 6.69 -9.26
C ASN A 95 11.04 6.54 -8.33
N VAL A 96 11.10 7.13 -7.13
CA VAL A 96 10.01 7.06 -6.14
C VAL A 96 8.68 7.52 -6.73
N ALA A 97 8.69 8.60 -7.51
CA ALA A 97 7.48 9.10 -8.15
C ALA A 97 6.85 8.07 -9.10
N ASN A 98 7.67 7.32 -9.87
CA ASN A 98 7.17 6.26 -10.76
C ASN A 98 6.46 5.18 -9.96
N THR A 99 7.09 4.65 -8.91
CA THR A 99 6.46 3.65 -8.04
C THR A 99 5.11 4.14 -7.51
N LEU A 100 5.05 5.36 -6.97
CA LEU A 100 3.85 5.90 -6.36
C LEU A 100 2.75 6.21 -7.39
N VAL A 101 3.12 6.63 -8.61
CA VAL A 101 2.16 6.82 -9.71
C VAL A 101 1.59 5.47 -10.18
N MET A 102 2.41 4.41 -10.25
CA MET A 102 1.89 3.06 -10.54
C MET A 102 0.92 2.58 -9.45
N ILE A 103 1.23 2.83 -8.18
CA ILE A 103 0.35 2.50 -7.05
C ILE A 103 -0.97 3.28 -7.13
N ALA A 104 -0.99 4.50 -7.68
CA ALA A 104 -2.21 5.26 -7.89
C ALA A 104 -3.25 4.57 -8.78
N MET A 105 -2.90 3.50 -9.49
CA MET A 105 -3.86 2.66 -10.21
C MET A 105 -4.66 1.72 -9.29
N ALA A 106 -4.26 1.52 -8.04
CA ALA A 106 -4.91 0.59 -7.12
C ALA A 106 -6.44 0.83 -6.94
N PRO A 107 -6.96 2.06 -6.87
CA PRO A 107 -8.41 2.29 -6.80
C PRO A 107 -9.17 1.73 -8.00
N MET A 108 -8.61 1.88 -9.22
CA MET A 108 -9.24 1.38 -10.44
C MET A 108 -9.18 -0.14 -10.53
N LEU A 109 -8.04 -0.73 -10.16
CA LEU A 109 -7.91 -2.18 -10.03
C LEU A 109 -8.87 -2.74 -8.98
N SER A 110 -9.05 -2.05 -7.85
CA SER A 110 -10.03 -2.43 -6.82
C SER A 110 -11.47 -2.35 -7.32
N ALA A 111 -11.81 -1.34 -8.10
CA ALA A 111 -13.15 -1.22 -8.70
C ALA A 111 -13.42 -2.37 -9.68
N PHE A 112 -12.45 -2.70 -10.53
CA PHE A 112 -12.54 -3.83 -11.46
C PHE A 112 -12.69 -5.18 -10.73
N LEU A 113 -11.83 -5.44 -9.74
CA LEU A 113 -11.88 -6.66 -8.93
C LEU A 113 -13.14 -6.72 -8.06
N GLY A 114 -13.60 -5.58 -7.54
CA GLY A 114 -14.88 -5.48 -6.82
C GLY A 114 -16.07 -5.86 -7.70
N ALA A 115 -16.06 -5.43 -8.97
CA ALA A 115 -17.08 -5.87 -9.92
C ALA A 115 -17.06 -7.37 -10.17
N LEU A 116 -15.87 -7.95 -10.31
CA LEU A 116 -15.70 -9.36 -10.63
C LEU A 116 -16.05 -10.28 -9.44
N PHE A 117 -15.59 -9.93 -8.24
CA PHE A 117 -15.69 -10.81 -7.07
C PHE A 117 -16.81 -10.43 -6.09
N LEU A 118 -17.15 -9.14 -5.98
CA LEU A 118 -18.16 -8.64 -5.06
C LEU A 118 -19.47 -8.28 -5.77
N ARG A 119 -19.52 -8.38 -7.12
CA ARG A 119 -20.66 -7.98 -7.96
C ARG A 119 -21.01 -6.49 -7.84
N GLU A 120 -20.04 -5.67 -7.45
CA GLU A 120 -20.14 -4.21 -7.40
C GLU A 120 -19.80 -3.67 -8.80
N LEU A 121 -20.80 -3.65 -9.73
CA LEU A 121 -20.56 -3.32 -11.14
C LEU A 121 -20.11 -1.86 -11.31
N PRO A 122 -18.96 -1.61 -12.00
CA PRO A 122 -18.51 -0.27 -12.34
C PRO A 122 -19.47 0.39 -13.35
N ASP A 123 -19.74 1.67 -13.16
CA ASP A 123 -20.48 2.47 -14.11
C ASP A 123 -19.61 2.85 -15.36
N ARG A 124 -20.25 3.48 -16.35
CA ARG A 124 -19.53 3.91 -17.58
C ARG A 124 -18.40 4.90 -17.27
N LYS A 125 -18.55 5.73 -16.25
CA LYS A 125 -17.55 6.73 -15.84
C LYS A 125 -16.32 6.03 -15.25
N THR A 126 -16.52 4.98 -14.47
CA THR A 126 -15.43 4.14 -13.94
C THR A 126 -14.63 3.51 -15.09
N TRP A 127 -15.29 2.98 -16.14
CA TRP A 127 -14.60 2.42 -17.30
C TRP A 127 -13.77 3.46 -18.07
N ILE A 128 -14.30 4.67 -18.25
CA ILE A 128 -13.55 5.79 -18.87
C ILE A 128 -12.32 6.11 -18.04
N THR A 129 -12.46 6.20 -16.71
CA THR A 129 -11.34 6.48 -15.80
C THR A 129 -10.28 5.39 -15.87
N ILE A 130 -10.68 4.10 -15.89
CA ILE A 130 -9.75 2.97 -16.06
C ILE A 130 -8.95 3.11 -17.35
N PHE A 131 -9.62 3.44 -18.47
CA PHE A 131 -8.95 3.60 -19.76
C PHE A 131 -7.95 4.77 -19.75
N VAL A 132 -8.34 5.92 -19.21
CA VAL A 132 -7.48 7.11 -19.11
C VAL A 132 -6.26 6.83 -18.24
N THR A 133 -6.46 6.24 -17.04
CA THR A 133 -5.35 5.92 -16.12
C THR A 133 -4.42 4.86 -16.69
N PHE A 134 -4.96 3.85 -17.39
CA PHE A 134 -4.15 2.83 -18.05
C PHE A 134 -3.27 3.43 -19.15
N THR A 135 -3.84 4.31 -20.00
CA THR A 135 -3.09 4.98 -21.07
C THR A 135 -1.96 5.85 -20.50
N ALA A 136 -2.23 6.59 -19.43
CA ALA A 136 -1.22 7.40 -18.76
C ALA A 136 -0.10 6.54 -18.11
N ALA A 137 -0.45 5.39 -17.50
CA ALA A 137 0.52 4.46 -16.97
C ALA A 137 1.42 3.86 -18.07
N VAL A 138 0.85 3.50 -19.22
CA VAL A 138 1.62 3.02 -20.38
C VAL A 138 2.59 4.10 -20.88
N TYR A 139 2.18 5.37 -20.89
CA TYR A 139 3.04 6.49 -21.26
C TYR A 139 4.27 6.63 -20.34
N ILE A 140 4.07 6.57 -19.02
CA ILE A 140 5.16 6.60 -18.02
C ILE A 140 6.06 5.37 -18.18
N PHE A 141 5.45 4.20 -18.37
CA PHE A 141 6.20 2.95 -18.50
C PHE A 141 7.07 2.93 -19.76
N TYR A 142 6.61 3.52 -20.85
CA TYR A 142 7.40 3.64 -22.07
C TYR A 142 8.68 4.48 -21.87
N ASP A 143 8.59 5.59 -21.14
CA ASP A 143 9.75 6.40 -20.75
C ASP A 143 10.73 5.58 -19.88
N SER A 144 10.22 4.88 -18.88
CA SER A 144 11.02 4.04 -17.97
C SER A 144 11.76 2.91 -18.66
N ILE A 145 11.20 2.33 -19.74
CA ILE A 145 11.92 1.33 -20.56
C ILE A 145 13.19 1.93 -21.18
N GLN A 146 13.08 3.15 -21.69
CA GLN A 146 14.23 3.83 -22.34
C GLN A 146 15.33 4.18 -21.32
N ILE A 147 14.96 4.47 -20.08
CA ILE A 147 15.89 4.82 -18.99
C ILE A 147 16.46 3.57 -18.29
N GLY A 148 15.86 2.39 -18.50
CA GLY A 148 16.28 1.14 -17.86
C GLY A 148 15.63 0.85 -16.51
N ASN A 149 14.62 1.63 -16.10
CA ASN A 149 13.93 1.55 -14.80
C ASN A 149 12.66 0.67 -14.82
N PHE A 150 12.34 0.05 -15.95
CA PHE A 150 11.07 -0.68 -16.16
C PHE A 150 10.82 -1.81 -15.15
N TYR A 151 11.87 -2.44 -14.63
CA TYR A 151 11.75 -3.49 -13.61
C TYR A 151 11.08 -2.98 -12.33
N GLY A 152 11.54 -1.82 -11.84
CA GLY A 152 10.94 -1.19 -10.67
C GLY A 152 9.48 -0.80 -10.89
N ASP A 153 9.14 -0.29 -12.08
CA ASP A 153 7.78 0.11 -12.43
C ASP A 153 6.82 -1.09 -12.53
N ILE A 154 7.28 -2.24 -13.08
CA ILE A 154 6.50 -3.49 -13.04
C ILE A 154 6.18 -3.89 -11.60
N LEU A 155 7.16 -3.81 -10.70
CA LEU A 155 6.95 -4.12 -9.29
C LEU A 155 5.99 -3.12 -8.62
N GLY A 156 6.01 -1.86 -9.04
CA GLY A 156 5.01 -0.84 -8.64
C GLY A 156 3.59 -1.24 -9.06
N LEU A 157 3.40 -1.73 -10.28
CA LEU A 157 2.11 -2.26 -10.74
C LEU A 157 1.68 -3.52 -9.99
N VAL A 158 2.61 -4.43 -9.69
CA VAL A 158 2.33 -5.61 -8.85
C VAL A 158 1.91 -5.18 -7.45
N THR A 159 2.54 -4.15 -6.90
CA THR A 159 2.16 -3.55 -5.62
C THR A 159 0.73 -2.99 -5.67
N ALA A 160 0.38 -2.23 -6.73
CA ALA A 160 -0.97 -1.71 -6.94
C ALA A 160 -2.03 -2.82 -7.02
N LEU A 161 -1.73 -3.89 -7.76
CA LEU A 161 -2.60 -5.06 -7.86
C LEU A 161 -2.76 -5.75 -6.49
N GLY A 162 -1.67 -5.91 -5.75
CA GLY A 162 -1.69 -6.50 -4.41
C GLY A 162 -2.52 -5.68 -3.42
N LEU A 163 -2.42 -4.34 -3.44
CA LEU A 163 -3.27 -3.45 -2.65
C LEU A 163 -4.75 -3.62 -3.03
N ALA A 164 -5.05 -3.71 -4.32
CA ALA A 164 -6.41 -3.90 -4.82
C ALA A 164 -7.00 -5.25 -4.38
N VAL A 165 -6.26 -6.34 -4.58
CA VAL A 165 -6.68 -7.70 -4.15
C VAL A 165 -6.83 -7.75 -2.64
N GLY A 166 -5.89 -7.18 -1.88
CA GLY A 166 -5.93 -7.12 -0.42
C GLY A 166 -7.20 -6.41 0.09
N ALA A 167 -7.48 -5.22 -0.44
CA ALA A 167 -8.65 -4.43 -0.05
C ALA A 167 -9.97 -5.15 -0.39
N VAL A 168 -10.07 -5.77 -1.58
CA VAL A 168 -11.25 -6.57 -1.98
C VAL A 168 -11.40 -7.81 -1.10
N THR A 169 -10.28 -8.47 -0.75
CA THR A 169 -10.29 -9.62 0.17
C THR A 169 -10.81 -9.24 1.55
N ILE A 170 -10.35 -8.11 2.12
CA ILE A 170 -10.85 -7.63 3.41
C ILE A 170 -12.33 -7.27 3.31
N ARG A 171 -12.74 -6.61 2.21
CA ARG A 171 -14.13 -6.22 1.99
C ARG A 171 -15.06 -7.42 1.88
N SER A 172 -14.62 -8.49 1.20
CA SER A 172 -15.39 -9.75 1.09
C SER A 172 -15.53 -10.48 2.43
N ALA A 173 -14.61 -10.27 3.35
CA ALA A 173 -14.56 -10.87 4.68
C ALA A 173 -14.78 -9.85 5.80
N LYS A 174 -15.64 -8.84 5.58
CA LYS A 174 -15.85 -7.70 6.50
C LYS A 174 -16.18 -8.08 7.95
N ASP A 175 -16.82 -9.24 8.15
CA ASP A 175 -17.19 -9.75 9.47
C ASP A 175 -16.02 -10.42 10.22
N LYS A 176 -14.90 -10.64 9.54
CA LYS A 176 -13.70 -11.27 10.09
C LYS A 176 -12.62 -10.22 10.41
N ASN A 177 -11.81 -10.49 11.41
CA ASN A 177 -10.63 -9.69 11.70
C ASN A 177 -9.41 -10.29 10.99
N LEU A 178 -8.93 -9.64 9.93
CA LEU A 178 -7.78 -10.09 9.17
C LEU A 178 -6.43 -9.50 9.66
N ILE A 179 -6.40 -8.74 10.77
CA ILE A 179 -5.14 -8.25 11.36
C ILE A 179 -4.19 -9.41 11.70
N PRO A 180 -4.64 -10.54 12.31
CA PRO A 180 -3.77 -11.69 12.54
C PRO A 180 -3.14 -12.25 11.24
N ALA A 181 -3.89 -12.26 10.15
CA ALA A 181 -3.37 -12.66 8.84
C ALA A 181 -2.30 -11.68 8.32
N ALA A 182 -2.53 -10.36 8.45
CA ALA A 182 -1.52 -9.36 8.11
C ALA A 182 -0.23 -9.52 8.95
N VAL A 183 -0.36 -9.81 10.25
CA VAL A 183 0.78 -10.09 11.14
C VAL A 183 1.59 -11.29 10.64
N VAL A 184 0.91 -12.39 10.27
CA VAL A 184 1.59 -13.54 9.66
C VAL A 184 2.23 -13.17 8.32
N GLY A 185 1.58 -12.34 7.50
CA GLY A 185 2.16 -11.82 6.27
C GLY A 185 3.47 -11.06 6.52
N LYS A 186 3.55 -10.24 7.58
CA LYS A 186 4.80 -9.56 7.97
C LYS A 186 5.91 -10.55 8.36
N LEU A 187 5.56 -11.62 9.05
CA LEU A 187 6.51 -12.68 9.35
C LEU A 187 7.04 -13.35 8.08
N ILE A 188 6.17 -13.64 7.13
CA ILE A 188 6.56 -14.24 5.83
C ILE A 188 7.49 -13.29 5.06
N VAL A 189 7.21 -11.98 5.05
CA VAL A 189 8.09 -10.97 4.45
C VAL A 189 9.49 -11.03 5.07
N ALA A 190 9.59 -11.09 6.40
CA ALA A 190 10.88 -11.19 7.09
C ALA A 190 11.61 -12.50 6.76
N LEU A 191 10.90 -13.64 6.82
CA LEU A 191 11.48 -14.95 6.51
C LEU A 191 11.94 -15.06 5.06
N PHE A 192 11.19 -14.49 4.12
CA PHE A 192 11.57 -14.46 2.71
C PHE A 192 12.83 -13.62 2.49
N ALA A 193 12.91 -12.45 3.14
CA ALA A 193 14.06 -11.57 3.04
C ALA A 193 15.35 -12.21 3.56
N LEU A 194 15.26 -13.10 4.57
CA LEU A 194 16.42 -13.85 5.08
C LEU A 194 17.16 -14.68 4.03
N LEU A 195 16.50 -15.03 2.91
CA LEU A 195 17.12 -15.79 1.83
C LEU A 195 18.09 -14.94 0.99
N PHE A 196 17.99 -13.62 1.09
CA PHE A 196 18.70 -12.68 0.21
C PHE A 196 19.46 -11.60 0.98
N ILE A 197 19.29 -11.50 2.30
CA ILE A 197 19.94 -10.47 3.11
C ILE A 197 21.45 -10.72 3.20
N GLU A 198 22.20 -9.66 2.95
CA GLU A 198 23.68 -9.73 3.02
C GLU A 198 24.20 -9.27 4.38
N SER A 199 23.53 -8.32 5.03
CA SER A 199 23.94 -7.77 6.32
C SER A 199 22.76 -7.36 7.19
N PHE A 200 22.85 -7.62 8.49
CA PHE A 200 21.91 -7.13 9.50
C PHE A 200 22.38 -5.82 10.17
N ALA A 201 23.49 -5.24 9.71
CA ALA A 201 24.06 -4.08 10.35
C ALA A 201 23.17 -2.84 10.12
N LEU A 202 22.76 -2.21 11.21
CA LEU A 202 22.21 -0.86 11.22
C LEU A 202 23.31 0.09 11.70
N ILE A 203 23.70 1.06 10.88
CA ILE A 203 24.83 1.93 11.14
C ILE A 203 24.35 3.38 11.27
N ASN A 204 24.90 4.12 12.22
CA ASN A 204 24.63 5.55 12.41
C ASN A 204 23.14 5.89 12.52
N SER A 205 22.65 6.68 11.55
CA SER A 205 21.25 7.14 11.48
C SER A 205 20.23 6.00 11.32
N ASP A 206 20.65 4.86 10.74
CA ASP A 206 19.74 3.72 10.48
C ASP A 206 19.22 3.11 11.78
N LEU A 207 19.96 3.21 12.89
CA LEU A 207 19.51 2.77 14.22
C LEU A 207 18.23 3.49 14.69
N ILE A 208 17.96 4.68 14.17
CA ILE A 208 16.77 5.47 14.49
C ILE A 208 15.79 5.45 13.31
N ILE A 209 16.27 5.68 12.09
CA ILE A 209 15.42 5.78 10.89
C ILE A 209 14.64 4.48 10.65
N VAL A 210 15.30 3.33 10.69
CA VAL A 210 14.68 2.05 10.36
C VAL A 210 13.60 1.65 11.37
N PRO A 211 13.83 1.65 12.71
CA PRO A 211 12.76 1.37 13.67
C PRO A 211 11.62 2.38 13.61
N LEU A 212 11.93 3.68 13.48
CA LEU A 212 10.94 4.75 13.38
C LEU A 212 10.03 4.55 12.16
N MET A 213 10.61 4.34 10.99
CA MET A 213 9.90 4.01 9.75
C MET A 213 9.04 2.76 9.92
N CYS A 214 9.60 1.68 10.45
CA CYS A 214 8.88 0.42 10.60
C CYS A 214 7.67 0.52 11.54
N ILE A 215 7.76 1.35 12.60
CA ILE A 215 6.64 1.53 13.54
C ILE A 215 5.65 2.55 12.99
N MET A 216 6.11 3.76 12.62
CA MET A 216 5.22 4.85 12.21
C MET A 216 4.63 4.64 10.81
N CYS A 217 5.47 4.33 9.81
CA CYS A 217 5.01 4.26 8.43
C CYS A 217 4.54 2.86 8.02
N VAL A 218 4.82 1.83 8.82
CA VAL A 218 4.42 0.46 8.50
C VAL A 218 3.48 -0.14 9.53
N ALA A 219 3.88 -0.29 10.82
CA ALA A 219 3.10 -1.03 11.81
C ALA A 219 1.73 -0.37 12.09
N ILE A 220 1.70 0.93 12.34
CA ILE A 220 0.46 1.67 12.59
C ILE A 220 -0.46 1.64 11.36
N PRO A 221 0.01 2.06 10.16
CA PRO A 221 -0.84 2.09 8.97
C PRO A 221 -1.40 0.72 8.58
N PHE A 222 -0.60 -0.35 8.62
CA PHE A 222 -1.12 -1.64 8.16
C PHE A 222 -2.29 -2.14 9.02
N VAL A 223 -2.29 -1.86 10.32
CA VAL A 223 -3.44 -2.15 11.18
C VAL A 223 -4.66 -1.35 10.73
N LEU A 224 -4.50 -0.05 10.52
CA LEU A 224 -5.60 0.84 10.13
C LEU A 224 -6.15 0.50 8.74
N VAL A 225 -5.25 0.25 7.75
CA VAL A 225 -5.63 -0.16 6.39
C VAL A 225 -6.30 -1.52 6.37
N THR A 226 -5.91 -2.45 7.25
CA THR A 226 -6.59 -3.75 7.37
C THR A 226 -7.99 -3.63 7.98
N ILE A 227 -8.28 -2.55 8.70
CA ILE A 227 -9.60 -2.33 9.30
C ILE A 227 -10.52 -1.53 8.38
N ALA A 228 -10.01 -0.50 7.69
CA ALA A 228 -10.80 0.47 6.92
C ALA A 228 -11.76 -0.17 5.89
N PRO A 229 -11.37 -1.19 5.07
CA PRO A 229 -12.25 -1.79 4.07
C PRO A 229 -13.45 -2.55 4.65
N ARG A 230 -13.49 -2.75 5.95
CA ARG A 230 -14.68 -3.32 6.63
C ARG A 230 -15.84 -2.33 6.65
N PHE A 231 -15.55 -1.04 6.63
CA PHE A 231 -16.50 0.05 6.80
C PHE A 231 -16.84 0.78 5.50
N ILE A 232 -15.87 0.87 4.58
CA ILE A 232 -16.01 1.56 3.29
C ILE A 232 -15.61 0.65 2.14
N PRO A 233 -16.05 0.93 0.89
CA PRO A 233 -15.65 0.17 -0.30
C PRO A 233 -14.13 0.12 -0.49
N ALA A 234 -13.63 -1.01 -1.02
CA ALA A 234 -12.21 -1.23 -1.26
C ALA A 234 -11.58 -0.13 -2.15
N ALA A 235 -12.32 0.30 -3.19
CA ALA A 235 -11.86 1.39 -4.05
C ALA A 235 -11.72 2.72 -3.30
N GLU A 236 -12.62 3.03 -2.36
CA GLU A 236 -12.54 4.24 -1.55
C GLU A 236 -11.33 4.23 -0.60
N VAL A 237 -11.01 3.09 0.02
CA VAL A 237 -9.78 2.98 0.83
C VAL A 237 -8.55 3.28 -0.02
N ASN A 238 -8.48 2.69 -1.22
CA ASN A 238 -7.34 2.89 -2.11
C ASN A 238 -7.28 4.31 -2.69
N LEU A 239 -8.38 5.07 -2.72
CA LEU A 239 -8.35 6.49 -3.09
C LEU A 239 -7.56 7.35 -2.09
N PHE A 240 -7.55 7.01 -0.81
CA PHE A 240 -6.74 7.73 0.17
C PHE A 240 -5.24 7.59 -0.12
N PHE A 241 -4.78 6.48 -0.74
CA PHE A 241 -3.38 6.32 -1.16
C PHE A 241 -2.94 7.33 -2.22
N LEU A 242 -3.87 8.03 -2.91
CA LEU A 242 -3.52 9.16 -3.78
C LEU A 242 -2.84 10.30 -3.01
N LEU A 243 -3.12 10.46 -1.73
CA LEU A 243 -2.41 11.43 -0.88
C LEU A 243 -0.93 11.09 -0.78
N GLU A 244 -0.59 9.80 -0.63
CA GLU A 244 0.79 9.34 -0.65
C GLU A 244 1.44 9.59 -2.01
N THR A 245 0.73 9.31 -3.11
CA THR A 245 1.23 9.53 -4.48
C THR A 245 1.59 10.99 -4.74
N ILE A 246 0.91 11.94 -4.10
CA ILE A 246 1.19 13.37 -4.23
C ILE A 246 2.28 13.79 -3.22
N ILE A 247 2.10 13.45 -1.95
CA ILE A 247 2.93 13.98 -0.85
C ILE A 247 4.28 13.26 -0.78
N GLY A 248 4.32 11.95 -1.10
CA GLY A 248 5.55 11.14 -1.07
C GLY A 248 6.66 11.69 -1.96
N PRO A 249 6.45 11.90 -3.28
CA PRO A 249 7.45 12.50 -4.15
C PRO A 249 7.88 13.90 -3.72
N ILE A 250 6.97 14.69 -3.14
CA ILE A 250 7.30 16.03 -2.63
C ILE A 250 8.32 15.94 -1.50
N TRP A 251 8.14 15.03 -0.53
CA TRP A 251 9.12 14.79 0.53
C TRP A 251 10.49 14.41 -0.03
N VAL A 252 10.52 13.48 -0.97
CA VAL A 252 11.74 12.96 -1.59
C VAL A 252 12.44 14.07 -2.39
N TRP A 253 11.70 14.83 -3.19
CA TRP A 253 12.25 15.94 -3.97
C TRP A 253 12.81 17.05 -3.08
N LEU A 254 12.10 17.45 -2.03
CA LEU A 254 12.55 18.53 -1.14
C LEU A 254 13.82 18.17 -0.34
N ILE A 255 13.93 16.91 0.10
CA ILE A 255 15.00 16.48 1.03
C ILE A 255 16.17 15.86 0.29
N ILE A 256 15.92 14.94 -0.65
CA ILE A 256 16.98 14.18 -1.36
C ILE A 256 17.28 14.78 -2.73
N LYS A 257 16.40 15.69 -3.24
CA LYS A 257 16.50 16.29 -4.57
C LYS A 257 16.35 15.31 -5.74
N GLU A 258 15.74 14.14 -5.51
CA GLU A 258 15.37 13.23 -6.56
C GLU A 258 14.22 13.82 -7.39
N GLN A 259 14.49 14.17 -8.64
CA GLN A 259 13.51 14.78 -9.53
C GLN A 259 12.84 13.70 -10.40
N PRO A 260 11.48 13.64 -10.43
CA PRO A 260 10.77 12.78 -11.37
C PRO A 260 10.97 13.28 -12.80
N SER A 261 10.87 12.36 -13.79
CA SER A 261 10.89 12.75 -15.20
C SER A 261 9.65 13.61 -15.54
N ILE A 262 9.74 14.36 -16.63
CA ILE A 262 8.60 15.17 -17.14
C ILE A 262 7.43 14.25 -17.47
N GLU A 263 7.71 13.10 -18.05
CA GLU A 263 6.73 12.06 -18.42
C GLU A 263 6.00 11.53 -17.17
N THR A 264 6.75 11.28 -16.09
CA THR A 264 6.17 10.87 -14.80
C THR A 264 5.27 11.94 -14.20
N ILE A 265 5.68 13.21 -14.26
CA ILE A 265 4.86 14.32 -13.77
C ILE A 265 3.58 14.45 -14.60
N GLN A 266 3.68 14.44 -15.92
CA GLN A 266 2.53 14.58 -16.82
C GLN A 266 1.54 13.40 -16.66
N GLY A 267 2.04 12.17 -16.72
CA GLY A 267 1.22 10.98 -16.53
C GLY A 267 0.62 10.89 -15.14
N GLY A 268 1.39 11.25 -14.12
CA GLY A 268 0.93 11.31 -12.73
C GLY A 268 -0.21 12.31 -12.52
N VAL A 269 -0.10 13.52 -13.10
CA VAL A 269 -1.18 14.53 -13.06
C VAL A 269 -2.43 14.00 -13.74
N VAL A 270 -2.31 13.34 -14.90
CA VAL A 270 -3.47 12.73 -15.59
C VAL A 270 -4.13 11.66 -14.73
N ILE A 271 -3.36 10.72 -14.15
CA ILE A 271 -3.87 9.64 -13.31
C ILE A 271 -4.58 10.21 -12.08
N ILE A 272 -3.93 11.09 -11.32
CA ILE A 272 -4.47 11.66 -10.10
C ILE A 272 -5.73 12.48 -10.38
N THR A 273 -5.71 13.31 -11.43
CA THR A 273 -6.86 14.13 -11.82
C THR A 273 -8.05 13.28 -12.27
N ALA A 274 -7.81 12.26 -13.10
CA ALA A 274 -8.86 11.35 -13.56
C ALA A 274 -9.54 10.63 -12.38
N ILE A 275 -8.75 10.12 -11.43
CA ILE A 275 -9.27 9.41 -10.25
C ILE A 275 -9.96 10.39 -9.29
N ALA A 276 -9.41 11.59 -9.07
CA ALA A 276 -10.03 12.60 -8.21
C ALA A 276 -11.40 13.05 -8.77
N ILE A 277 -11.49 13.33 -10.08
CA ILE A 277 -12.77 13.68 -10.74
C ILE A 277 -13.77 12.53 -10.61
N HIS A 278 -13.35 11.29 -10.89
CA HIS A 278 -14.21 10.13 -10.76
C HIS A 278 -14.78 10.00 -9.34
N SER A 279 -13.93 10.13 -8.33
CA SER A 279 -14.31 10.03 -6.92
C SER A 279 -15.27 11.13 -6.50
N PHE A 280 -15.01 12.38 -6.93
CA PHE A 280 -15.88 13.51 -6.65
C PHE A 280 -17.27 13.33 -7.26
N ILE A 281 -17.35 12.84 -8.51
CA ILE A 281 -18.63 12.55 -9.18
C ILE A 281 -19.40 11.45 -8.46
N LYS A 282 -18.70 10.41 -7.98
CA LYS A 282 -19.33 9.29 -7.27
C LYS A 282 -19.88 9.72 -5.92
N LEU A 283 -19.14 10.53 -5.17
CA LEU A 283 -19.58 11.08 -3.88
C LEU A 283 -20.80 12.02 -4.02
N LYS A 284 -20.91 12.75 -5.13
CA LYS A 284 -22.06 13.65 -5.38
C LYS A 284 -23.33 12.90 -5.74
N ASN A 285 -23.20 11.66 -6.25
CA ASN A 285 -24.33 10.84 -6.73
C ASN A 285 -24.75 9.74 -5.74
N SER A 286 -24.04 9.59 -4.61
CA SER A 286 -24.41 8.74 -3.47
C SER A 286 -25.05 9.54 -2.35
#